data_945bda2d9dadd8a1b08139a570700154
#
_entry.id   945bda2d9dadd8a1b08139a570700154
#
_cell.length_a   1.000
_cell.length_b   1.000
_cell.length_c   1.000
_cell.angle_alpha   90.00
_cell.angle_beta   90.00
_cell.angle_gamma   90.00
#
_symmetry.space_group_name_H-M   'P 1'
#
loop_
_entity.id
_entity.type
_entity.pdbx_description
1 polymer ?
#
loop_
_entity_poly.entity_id
_entity_poly.type
_entity_poly.pdbx_seq_one_letter_code
_entity_poly.pdbx_strand_id
1 'polypeptide(L)'
;MNGTASKKKELSKREKKPSTYRRIVTGNVNGKSAVQSDEALLAYEFKTVTGYEHTLIWVNPATPDLSKEQRLAGYPDSVVPGPGGTSLHFVTFPPGSVFVDPSFDAQAAQEEALVRLPGLADHFEKEDPGMHKTNTVDYSVIHDGEIWLELDDGETLHLRRGDVVVQNGTRHAWRNKGTKPVTMLFFMNGARERQ
;
A
#
# COMPACT_ATOMS: atom_id res chain seq x y z
N MET A 1 -29.40 -21.01 -48.64
CA MET A 1 -28.96 -21.51 -47.31
C MET A 1 -27.70 -20.77 -46.96
N ASN A 2 -27.85 -19.64 -46.29
CA ASN A 2 -26.71 -18.79 -45.90
C ASN A 2 -26.50 -18.92 -44.40
N GLY A 3 -25.42 -19.61 -44.02
CA GLY A 3 -24.97 -19.72 -42.66
C GLY A 3 -24.15 -18.51 -42.24
N THR A 4 -24.72 -17.65 -41.42
CA THR A 4 -24.02 -16.54 -40.76
C THR A 4 -23.22 -17.07 -39.58
N ALA A 5 -21.91 -17.21 -39.75
CA ALA A 5 -20.98 -17.49 -38.68
C ALA A 5 -20.82 -16.24 -37.82
N SER A 6 -21.34 -16.30 -36.58
CA SER A 6 -21.13 -15.30 -35.54
C SER A 6 -19.66 -15.33 -35.08
N LYS A 7 -18.87 -14.36 -35.48
CA LYS A 7 -17.56 -14.09 -34.93
C LYS A 7 -17.74 -13.52 -33.53
N LYS A 8 -17.60 -14.35 -32.49
CA LYS A 8 -17.36 -13.90 -31.12
C LYS A 8 -16.04 -13.11 -31.11
N LYS A 9 -16.16 -11.80 -30.91
CA LYS A 9 -15.05 -10.90 -30.73
C LYS A 9 -14.48 -11.20 -29.33
N GLU A 10 -13.38 -11.91 -29.28
CA GLU A 10 -12.59 -12.12 -28.06
C GLU A 10 -12.06 -10.75 -27.63
N LEU A 11 -12.64 -10.19 -26.55
CA LEU A 11 -12.12 -9.01 -25.91
C LEU A 11 -10.80 -9.42 -25.26
N SER A 12 -9.67 -9.12 -25.89
CA SER A 12 -8.36 -9.25 -25.28
C SER A 12 -8.37 -8.47 -23.98
N LYS A 13 -8.19 -9.16 -22.85
CA LYS A 13 -7.88 -8.53 -21.56
C LYS A 13 -6.61 -7.70 -21.78
N ARG A 14 -6.74 -6.38 -21.85
CA ARG A 14 -5.58 -5.49 -21.78
C ARG A 14 -4.93 -5.74 -20.43
N GLU A 15 -3.75 -6.32 -20.41
CA GLU A 15 -2.94 -6.40 -19.20
C GLU A 15 -2.77 -4.97 -18.67
N LYS A 16 -3.34 -4.71 -17.50
CA LYS A 16 -3.19 -3.43 -16.81
C LYS A 16 -1.73 -3.34 -16.40
N LYS A 17 -1.00 -2.34 -16.87
CA LYS A 17 0.37 -2.11 -16.39
C LYS A 17 0.31 -1.62 -14.94
N PRO A 18 1.23 -2.10 -14.07
CA PRO A 18 1.35 -1.60 -12.71
C PRO A 18 1.50 -0.09 -12.64
N SER A 19 1.05 0.51 -11.55
CA SER A 19 1.16 1.95 -11.30
C SER A 19 2.62 2.39 -11.27
N THR A 20 2.90 3.60 -11.73
CA THR A 20 4.25 4.18 -11.71
C THR A 20 4.21 5.49 -10.95
N TYR A 21 5.12 5.63 -9.99
CA TYR A 21 5.29 6.84 -9.18
C TYR A 21 6.66 7.43 -9.45
N ARG A 22 6.75 8.77 -9.51
CA ARG A 22 8.05 9.46 -9.64
C ARG A 22 8.51 9.90 -8.27
N ARG A 23 9.71 9.50 -7.87
CA ARG A 23 10.38 9.95 -6.66
C ARG A 23 11.51 10.89 -7.01
N ILE A 24 11.48 12.10 -6.46
CA ILE A 24 12.56 13.08 -6.57
C ILE A 24 13.14 13.28 -5.18
N VAL A 25 14.44 13.09 -5.05
CA VAL A 25 15.18 13.34 -3.80
C VAL A 25 16.05 14.57 -4.02
N THR A 26 15.95 15.53 -3.12
CA THR A 26 16.78 16.73 -3.10
C THR A 26 17.77 16.68 -1.95
N GLY A 27 18.86 17.39 -2.08
CA GLY A 27 19.87 17.51 -1.02
C GLY A 27 20.83 18.63 -1.27
N ASN A 28 21.84 18.73 -0.41
CA ASN A 28 22.90 19.71 -0.53
C ASN A 28 24.10 19.08 -1.27
N VAL A 29 24.44 19.64 -2.41
CA VAL A 29 25.61 19.24 -3.21
C VAL A 29 26.53 20.46 -3.35
N ASN A 30 27.73 20.38 -2.80
CA ASN A 30 28.71 21.48 -2.81
C ASN A 30 28.14 22.81 -2.26
N GLY A 31 27.36 22.74 -1.15
CA GLY A 31 26.76 23.90 -0.50
C GLY A 31 25.53 24.49 -1.20
N LYS A 32 25.00 23.82 -2.25
CA LYS A 32 23.81 24.26 -3.00
C LYS A 32 22.72 23.21 -2.97
N SER A 33 21.46 23.64 -2.90
CA SER A 33 20.31 22.77 -3.08
C SER A 33 20.30 22.21 -4.51
N ALA A 34 20.20 20.89 -4.63
CA ALA A 34 20.19 20.20 -5.92
C ALA A 34 19.31 18.95 -5.88
N VAL A 35 18.93 18.45 -7.04
CA VAL A 35 18.32 17.13 -7.18
C VAL A 35 19.44 16.09 -7.05
N GLN A 36 19.27 15.15 -6.10
CA GLN A 36 20.17 14.02 -5.90
C GLN A 36 19.75 12.81 -6.73
N SER A 37 18.44 12.54 -6.79
CA SER A 37 17.89 11.50 -7.67
C SER A 37 16.51 11.87 -8.20
N ASP A 38 16.16 11.33 -9.37
CA ASP A 38 14.87 11.45 -10.04
C ASP A 38 14.56 10.10 -10.69
N GLU A 39 13.66 9.35 -10.09
CA GLU A 39 13.42 7.95 -10.41
C GLU A 39 11.94 7.65 -10.62
N ALA A 40 11.67 6.80 -11.60
CA ALA A 40 10.35 6.17 -11.76
C ALA A 40 10.32 4.87 -10.96
N LEU A 41 9.40 4.77 -10.01
CA LEU A 41 9.17 3.60 -9.18
C LEU A 41 7.96 2.84 -9.72
N LEU A 42 8.19 1.60 -10.16
CA LEU A 42 7.12 0.72 -10.60
C LEU A 42 6.51 0.04 -9.37
N ALA A 43 5.19 0.08 -9.25
CA ALA A 43 4.49 -0.63 -8.19
C ALA A 43 4.69 -2.15 -8.32
N TYR A 44 4.87 -2.82 -7.21
CA TYR A 44 4.78 -4.26 -7.16
C TYR A 44 3.30 -4.66 -7.14
N GLU A 45 2.84 -5.34 -8.17
CA GLU A 45 1.51 -5.96 -8.19
C GLU A 45 1.61 -7.37 -7.61
N PHE A 46 0.75 -7.68 -6.64
CA PHE A 46 0.70 -8.99 -6.01
C PHE A 46 0.18 -10.03 -7.01
N LYS A 47 0.86 -11.16 -7.07
CA LYS A 47 0.49 -12.26 -7.98
C LYS A 47 -0.73 -13.03 -7.50
N THR A 48 -0.89 -13.10 -6.18
CA THR A 48 -1.96 -13.83 -5.49
C THR A 48 -3.20 -12.98 -5.26
N VAL A 49 -3.09 -11.64 -5.36
CA VAL A 49 -4.20 -10.69 -5.17
C VAL A 49 -4.23 -9.75 -6.36
N THR A 50 -4.97 -10.12 -7.40
CA THR A 50 -5.05 -9.34 -8.64
C THR A 50 -5.45 -7.89 -8.38
N GLY A 51 -4.62 -6.94 -8.82
CA GLY A 51 -4.82 -5.50 -8.68
C GLY A 51 -4.47 -4.93 -7.31
N TYR A 52 -3.94 -5.74 -6.37
CA TYR A 52 -3.32 -5.21 -5.17
C TYR A 52 -1.89 -4.77 -5.51
N GLU A 53 -1.58 -3.49 -5.29
CA GLU A 53 -0.27 -2.93 -5.61
C GLU A 53 0.34 -2.25 -4.38
N HIS A 54 1.64 -2.38 -4.21
CA HIS A 54 2.40 -1.70 -3.16
C HIS A 54 3.66 -1.05 -3.72
N THR A 55 3.94 0.17 -3.28
CA THR A 55 5.16 0.90 -3.60
C THR A 55 5.72 1.57 -2.36
N LEU A 56 6.89 1.12 -1.92
CA LEU A 56 7.64 1.84 -0.89
C LEU A 56 8.31 3.05 -1.53
N ILE A 57 7.95 4.24 -1.07
CA ILE A 57 8.51 5.49 -1.58
C ILE A 57 9.77 5.88 -0.81
N TRP A 58 9.71 5.84 0.54
CA TRP A 58 10.81 6.29 1.38
C TRP A 58 10.76 5.69 2.78
N VAL A 59 11.92 5.60 3.43
CA VAL A 59 12.05 5.33 4.85
C VAL A 59 13.08 6.27 5.48
N ASN A 60 12.87 6.66 6.72
CA ASN A 60 13.87 7.33 7.53
C ASN A 60 14.12 6.57 8.82
N PRO A 61 15.36 6.55 9.31
CA PRO A 61 15.64 6.14 10.67
C PRO A 61 15.06 7.17 11.67
N ALA A 62 15.04 6.82 12.95
CA ALA A 62 14.56 7.70 14.03
C ALA A 62 15.25 9.08 14.07
N THR A 63 16.50 9.14 13.63
CA THR A 63 17.28 10.38 13.56
C THR A 63 17.96 10.45 12.19
N PRO A 64 17.32 11.06 11.18
CA PRO A 64 17.95 11.28 9.89
C PRO A 64 19.20 12.17 10.01
N ASP A 65 20.26 11.80 9.32
CA ASP A 65 21.53 12.56 9.30
C ASP A 65 21.67 13.30 7.97
N LEU A 66 21.34 14.60 7.96
CA LEU A 66 21.39 15.43 6.76
C LEU A 66 22.83 15.78 6.32
N SER A 67 23.86 15.44 7.10
CA SER A 67 25.27 15.58 6.67
C SER A 67 25.67 14.53 5.64
N LYS A 68 24.85 13.47 5.48
CA LYS A 68 25.06 12.37 4.54
C LYS A 68 24.06 12.43 3.41
N GLU A 69 24.45 11.90 2.26
CA GLU A 69 23.53 11.68 1.17
C GLU A 69 22.43 10.71 1.60
N GLN A 70 21.17 11.12 1.42
CA GLN A 70 20.04 10.29 1.76
C GLN A 70 19.70 9.37 0.58
N ARG A 71 19.75 8.07 0.81
CA ARG A 71 19.42 7.03 -0.18
C ARG A 71 18.55 5.97 0.45
N LEU A 72 17.62 5.44 -0.32
CA LEU A 72 16.96 4.19 0.03
C LEU A 72 17.91 3.04 -0.34
N ALA A 73 18.58 2.46 0.66
CA ALA A 73 19.63 1.45 0.48
C ALA A 73 19.07 0.03 0.23
N GLY A 74 18.01 -0.10 -0.55
CA GLY A 74 17.32 -1.36 -0.80
C GLY A 74 15.97 -1.45 -0.09
N TYR A 75 15.36 -2.64 -0.14
CA TYR A 75 14.09 -2.89 0.57
C TYR A 75 14.39 -3.16 2.05
N PRO A 76 13.67 -2.53 3.00
CA PRO A 76 13.96 -2.67 4.43
C PRO A 76 13.53 -4.04 4.96
N ASP A 77 14.12 -4.45 6.09
CA ASP A 77 13.73 -5.67 6.82
C ASP A 77 12.32 -5.57 7.41
N SER A 78 11.80 -4.36 7.59
CA SER A 78 10.42 -4.07 7.98
C SER A 78 9.93 -2.80 7.29
N VAL A 79 8.72 -2.85 6.73
CA VAL A 79 8.03 -1.68 6.19
C VAL A 79 7.32 -0.88 7.28
N VAL A 80 7.13 -1.46 8.47
CA VAL A 80 6.66 -0.78 9.68
C VAL A 80 7.86 -0.19 10.38
N PRO A 81 7.96 1.14 10.54
CA PRO A 81 9.12 1.77 11.13
C PRO A 81 9.17 1.55 12.65
N GLY A 82 10.38 1.36 13.19
CA GLY A 82 10.59 1.39 14.63
C GLY A 82 10.39 2.79 15.24
N PRO A 83 10.35 2.92 16.57
CA PRO A 83 10.07 4.19 17.25
C PRO A 83 10.91 5.36 16.75
N GLY A 84 10.24 6.43 16.30
CA GLY A 84 10.85 7.64 15.75
C GLY A 84 11.21 7.54 14.27
N GLY A 85 11.26 6.35 13.70
CA GLY A 85 11.43 6.17 12.24
C GLY A 85 10.15 6.47 11.47
N THR A 86 10.27 6.61 10.16
CA THR A 86 9.12 6.84 9.28
C THR A 86 9.19 6.00 8.02
N SER A 87 8.04 5.68 7.45
CA SER A 87 7.95 5.09 6.11
C SER A 87 6.80 5.71 5.31
N LEU A 88 6.95 5.75 4.00
CA LEU A 88 6.00 6.33 3.06
C LEU A 88 5.69 5.33 1.96
N HIS A 89 4.39 5.04 1.76
CA HIS A 89 3.93 4.02 0.83
C HIS A 89 2.75 4.49 -0.01
N PHE A 90 2.69 4.05 -1.27
CA PHE A 90 1.43 3.96 -2.00
C PHE A 90 0.93 2.51 -1.97
N VAL A 91 -0.36 2.35 -1.72
CA VAL A 91 -1.06 1.06 -1.79
C VAL A 91 -2.30 1.23 -2.65
N THR A 92 -2.49 0.32 -3.61
CA THR A 92 -3.72 0.22 -4.38
C THR A 92 -4.48 -1.02 -3.93
N PHE A 93 -5.70 -0.81 -3.46
CA PHE A 93 -6.61 -1.88 -3.03
C PHE A 93 -7.56 -2.22 -4.19
N PRO A 94 -7.60 -3.47 -4.66
CA PRO A 94 -8.60 -3.90 -5.62
C PRO A 94 -10.01 -3.89 -5.00
N PRO A 95 -11.08 -4.00 -5.80
CA PRO A 95 -12.42 -4.29 -5.27
C PRO A 95 -12.42 -5.51 -4.36
N GLY A 96 -13.20 -5.44 -3.27
CA GLY A 96 -13.29 -6.54 -2.30
C GLY A 96 -13.80 -7.86 -2.88
N SER A 97 -14.44 -7.82 -4.06
CA SER A 97 -14.86 -9.02 -4.81
C SER A 97 -13.69 -9.95 -5.18
N VAL A 98 -12.45 -9.46 -5.23
CA VAL A 98 -11.27 -10.29 -5.48
C VAL A 98 -11.06 -11.32 -4.36
N PHE A 99 -11.35 -10.96 -3.11
CA PHE A 99 -11.15 -11.81 -1.94
C PHE A 99 -12.26 -12.85 -1.72
N VAL A 100 -13.37 -12.73 -2.43
CA VAL A 100 -14.48 -13.70 -2.40
C VAL A 100 -14.59 -14.52 -3.69
N ASP A 101 -13.65 -14.34 -4.62
CA ASP A 101 -13.55 -15.14 -5.84
C ASP A 101 -13.19 -16.60 -5.46
N PRO A 102 -13.85 -17.61 -6.02
CA PRO A 102 -13.55 -19.02 -5.73
C PRO A 102 -12.12 -19.44 -6.04
N SER A 103 -11.39 -18.70 -6.86
CA SER A 103 -9.97 -18.94 -7.19
C SER A 103 -9.00 -18.25 -6.22
N PHE A 104 -9.48 -17.45 -5.26
CA PHE A 104 -8.63 -16.77 -4.30
C PHE A 104 -8.03 -17.76 -3.29
N ASP A 105 -6.70 -17.77 -3.23
CA ASP A 105 -5.93 -18.59 -2.28
C ASP A 105 -5.40 -17.69 -1.15
N ALA A 106 -6.07 -17.75 -0.01
CA ALA A 106 -5.74 -16.94 1.17
C ALA A 106 -4.35 -17.30 1.75
N GLN A 107 -3.95 -18.58 1.68
CA GLN A 107 -2.64 -19.01 2.17
C GLN A 107 -1.53 -18.45 1.27
N ALA A 108 -1.64 -18.62 -0.04
CA ALA A 108 -0.67 -18.07 -0.99
C ALA A 108 -0.59 -16.54 -0.89
N ALA A 109 -1.72 -15.85 -0.67
CA ALA A 109 -1.76 -14.41 -0.47
C ALA A 109 -1.00 -13.99 0.81
N GLN A 110 -1.17 -14.71 1.90
CA GLN A 110 -0.44 -14.47 3.14
C GLN A 110 1.07 -14.72 2.98
N GLU A 111 1.46 -15.82 2.32
CA GLU A 111 2.86 -16.13 2.05
C GLU A 111 3.54 -15.03 1.21
N GLU A 112 2.87 -14.54 0.16
CA GLU A 112 3.37 -13.43 -0.64
C GLU A 112 3.45 -12.13 0.18
N ALA A 113 2.45 -11.84 1.02
CA ALA A 113 2.43 -10.67 1.87
C ALA A 113 3.59 -10.66 2.87
N LEU A 114 3.93 -11.79 3.51
CA LEU A 114 5.07 -11.91 4.42
C LEU A 114 6.40 -11.55 3.75
N VAL A 115 6.54 -11.86 2.46
CA VAL A 115 7.75 -11.52 1.69
C VAL A 115 7.76 -10.06 1.22
N ARG A 116 6.58 -9.51 0.87
CA ARG A 116 6.47 -8.20 0.21
C ARG A 116 6.14 -7.06 1.16
N LEU A 117 5.58 -7.36 2.33
CA LEU A 117 5.26 -6.43 3.40
C LEU A 117 5.86 -6.90 4.73
N PRO A 118 7.19 -7.12 4.78
CA PRO A 118 7.84 -7.63 6.00
C PRO A 118 7.56 -6.67 7.18
N GLY A 119 7.28 -7.24 8.35
CA GLY A 119 6.92 -6.49 9.56
C GLY A 119 5.49 -5.95 9.57
N LEU A 120 4.78 -5.89 8.44
CA LEU A 120 3.36 -5.53 8.40
C LEU A 120 2.47 -6.77 8.28
N ALA A 121 2.83 -7.71 7.40
CA ALA A 121 2.01 -8.89 7.15
C ALA A 121 1.86 -9.79 8.38
N ASP A 122 2.82 -9.76 9.30
CA ASP A 122 2.77 -10.48 10.58
C ASP A 122 1.67 -9.96 11.53
N HIS A 123 1.19 -8.73 11.31
CA HIS A 123 0.13 -8.11 12.11
C HIS A 123 -1.28 -8.40 11.61
N PHE A 124 -1.44 -9.00 10.42
CA PHE A 124 -2.77 -9.35 9.91
C PHE A 124 -3.38 -10.49 10.72
N GLU A 125 -4.61 -10.28 11.15
CA GLU A 125 -5.37 -11.26 11.93
C GLU A 125 -5.85 -12.41 11.02
N LYS A 126 -5.78 -13.62 11.55
CA LYS A 126 -6.24 -14.82 10.82
C LYS A 126 -7.77 -14.94 10.80
N GLU A 127 -8.39 -14.57 11.92
CA GLU A 127 -9.84 -14.68 12.13
C GLU A 127 -10.62 -13.57 11.44
N ASP A 128 -9.96 -12.43 11.18
CA ASP A 128 -10.54 -11.27 10.51
C ASP A 128 -9.57 -10.74 9.45
N PRO A 129 -9.57 -11.33 8.25
CA PRO A 129 -8.59 -11.01 7.21
C PRO A 129 -8.53 -9.52 6.85
N GLY A 130 -7.32 -8.97 6.88
CA GLY A 130 -7.05 -7.55 6.64
C GLY A 130 -7.15 -6.66 7.88
N MET A 131 -7.72 -7.16 8.98
CA MET A 131 -7.69 -6.47 10.27
C MET A 131 -6.29 -6.58 10.87
N HIS A 132 -5.77 -5.46 11.38
CA HIS A 132 -4.44 -5.41 11.96
C HIS A 132 -4.25 -4.18 12.87
N LYS A 133 -3.16 -4.21 13.61
CA LYS A 133 -2.70 -3.13 14.46
C LYS A 133 -1.18 -3.03 14.38
N THR A 134 -0.64 -1.83 14.26
CA THR A 134 0.79 -1.54 14.30
C THR A 134 1.12 -0.54 15.41
N ASN A 135 2.36 -0.55 15.89
CA ASN A 135 2.85 0.43 16.86
C ASN A 135 3.32 1.70 16.12
N THR A 136 2.39 2.35 15.41
CA THR A 136 2.64 3.55 14.62
C THR A 136 1.53 4.57 14.78
N VAL A 137 1.85 5.82 14.48
CA VAL A 137 0.86 6.86 14.20
C VAL A 137 0.92 7.11 12.69
N ASP A 138 -0.18 6.81 11.99
CA ASP A 138 -0.19 6.87 10.54
C ASP A 138 -1.06 8.04 10.04
N TYR A 139 -0.60 8.69 8.99
CA TYR A 139 -1.41 9.60 8.20
C TYR A 139 -1.78 8.89 6.90
N SER A 140 -3.04 8.45 6.82
CA SER A 140 -3.57 7.70 5.69
C SER A 140 -4.41 8.62 4.83
N VAL A 141 -3.97 8.87 3.60
CA VAL A 141 -4.63 9.81 2.67
C VAL A 141 -5.27 9.02 1.54
N ILE A 142 -6.56 9.26 1.29
CA ILE A 142 -7.23 8.70 0.11
C ILE A 142 -6.79 9.51 -1.11
N HIS A 143 -5.88 8.93 -1.90
CA HIS A 143 -5.31 9.60 -3.07
C HIS A 143 -6.26 9.56 -4.27
N ASP A 144 -6.87 8.42 -4.53
CA ASP A 144 -7.86 8.24 -5.60
C ASP A 144 -8.87 7.14 -5.24
N GLY A 145 -10.13 7.36 -5.59
CA GLY A 145 -11.23 6.43 -5.31
C GLY A 145 -11.91 6.66 -3.97
N GLU A 146 -12.54 5.62 -3.44
CA GLU A 146 -13.26 5.60 -2.17
C GLU A 146 -13.06 4.26 -1.45
N ILE A 147 -12.97 4.28 -0.12
CA ILE A 147 -12.71 3.11 0.72
C ILE A 147 -13.46 3.23 2.04
N TRP A 148 -13.67 2.11 2.72
CA TRP A 148 -14.24 2.08 4.05
C TRP A 148 -13.16 1.67 5.06
N LEU A 149 -12.97 2.52 6.07
CA LEU A 149 -12.23 2.16 7.27
C LEU A 149 -13.16 1.37 8.17
N GLU A 150 -12.73 0.21 8.60
CA GLU A 150 -13.41 -0.63 9.58
C GLU A 150 -12.62 -0.64 10.89
N LEU A 151 -13.33 -0.40 12.00
CA LEU A 151 -12.79 -0.41 13.35
C LEU A 151 -13.43 -1.55 14.17
N ASP A 152 -13.18 -1.58 15.47
CA ASP A 152 -13.81 -2.53 16.39
C ASP A 152 -15.33 -2.38 16.39
N ASP A 153 -16.03 -3.42 16.84
CA ASP A 153 -17.49 -3.48 16.96
C ASP A 153 -18.26 -3.20 15.66
N GLY A 154 -17.59 -3.36 14.50
CA GLY A 154 -18.19 -3.16 13.20
C GLY A 154 -18.42 -1.68 12.82
N GLU A 155 -17.80 -0.73 13.55
CA GLU A 155 -17.83 0.67 13.16
C GLU A 155 -17.13 0.84 11.80
N THR A 156 -17.81 1.50 10.87
CA THR A 156 -17.26 1.76 9.53
C THR A 156 -17.44 3.20 9.12
N LEU A 157 -16.38 3.78 8.54
CA LEU A 157 -16.38 5.13 7.99
C LEU A 157 -16.13 5.07 6.48
N HIS A 158 -17.01 5.70 5.71
CA HIS A 158 -16.84 5.84 4.28
C HIS A 158 -15.95 7.05 3.97
N LEU A 159 -14.85 6.80 3.29
CA LEU A 159 -13.82 7.78 2.99
C LEU A 159 -13.66 7.95 1.47
N ARG A 160 -13.35 9.17 1.05
CA ARG A 160 -13.24 9.57 -0.35
C ARG A 160 -11.94 10.31 -0.61
N ARG A 161 -11.61 10.49 -1.86
CA ARG A 161 -10.44 11.25 -2.29
C ARG A 161 -10.32 12.59 -1.55
N GLY A 162 -9.16 12.79 -0.93
CA GLY A 162 -8.80 13.96 -0.14
C GLY A 162 -9.06 13.81 1.36
N ASP A 163 -9.80 12.79 1.80
CA ASP A 163 -9.93 12.50 3.23
C ASP A 163 -8.61 12.01 3.80
N VAL A 164 -8.36 12.38 5.05
CA VAL A 164 -7.16 12.01 5.82
C VAL A 164 -7.60 11.35 7.12
N VAL A 165 -7.07 10.18 7.37
CA VAL A 165 -7.26 9.47 8.64
C VAL A 165 -5.96 9.50 9.43
N VAL A 166 -6.04 9.88 10.70
CA VAL A 166 -4.94 9.73 11.66
C VAL A 166 -5.19 8.48 12.47
N GLN A 167 -4.42 7.41 12.20
CA GLN A 167 -4.47 6.15 12.94
C GLN A 167 -3.48 6.20 14.08
N ASN A 168 -3.98 6.10 15.31
CA ASN A 168 -3.16 6.16 16.53
C ASN A 168 -2.89 4.76 17.10
N GLY A 169 -2.32 3.85 16.29
CA GLY A 169 -2.08 2.47 16.67
C GLY A 169 -3.37 1.73 17.02
N THR A 170 -4.46 2.04 16.33
CA THR A 170 -5.76 1.40 16.51
C THR A 170 -5.87 0.14 15.65
N ARG A 171 -6.62 -0.85 16.11
CA ARG A 171 -7.01 -2.01 15.31
C ARG A 171 -7.94 -1.56 14.20
N HIS A 172 -7.65 -1.93 12.94
CA HIS A 172 -8.43 -1.46 11.79
C HIS A 172 -8.24 -2.34 10.56
N ALA A 173 -9.15 -2.18 9.61
CA ALA A 173 -9.02 -2.71 8.26
C ALA A 173 -9.48 -1.70 7.20
N TRP A 174 -8.92 -1.84 6.00
CA TRP A 174 -9.31 -1.08 4.83
C TRP A 174 -10.15 -1.96 3.91
N ARG A 175 -11.43 -1.60 3.70
CA ARG A 175 -12.39 -2.39 2.92
C ARG A 175 -12.80 -1.64 1.65
N ASN A 176 -12.33 -2.08 0.49
CA ASN A 176 -12.84 -1.55 -0.76
C ASN A 176 -14.17 -2.25 -1.11
N LYS A 177 -15.29 -1.65 -0.69
CA LYS A 177 -16.65 -2.13 -0.98
C LYS A 177 -17.15 -1.67 -2.36
N GLY A 178 -16.34 -0.90 -3.09
CA GLY A 178 -16.64 -0.41 -4.44
C GLY A 178 -16.30 -1.42 -5.54
N THR A 179 -16.46 -0.98 -6.78
CA THR A 179 -16.19 -1.79 -7.98
C THR A 179 -14.92 -1.38 -8.72
N LYS A 180 -14.23 -0.34 -8.23
CA LYS A 180 -13.00 0.20 -8.81
C LYS A 180 -11.86 0.10 -7.80
N PRO A 181 -10.61 -0.01 -8.25
CA PRO A 181 -9.47 0.11 -7.36
C PRO A 181 -9.44 1.46 -6.64
N VAL A 182 -8.89 1.48 -5.45
CA VAL A 182 -8.63 2.70 -4.67
C VAL A 182 -7.14 2.78 -4.33
N THR A 183 -6.56 3.95 -4.48
CA THR A 183 -5.16 4.20 -4.14
C THR A 183 -5.06 5.10 -2.92
N MET A 184 -4.28 4.69 -1.94
CA MET A 184 -4.00 5.43 -0.72
C MET A 184 -2.51 5.70 -0.57
N LEU A 185 -2.20 6.82 0.09
CA LEU A 185 -0.87 7.14 0.57
C LEU A 185 -0.84 6.94 2.09
N PHE A 186 0.12 6.17 2.56
CA PHE A 186 0.36 5.93 3.98
C PHE A 186 1.70 6.55 4.38
N PHE A 187 1.67 7.42 5.38
CA PHE A 187 2.85 7.91 6.06
C PHE A 187 2.82 7.37 7.48
N MET A 188 3.68 6.39 7.75
CA MET A 188 3.75 5.72 9.04
C MET A 188 4.85 6.34 9.89
N ASN A 189 4.54 6.64 11.15
CA ASN A 189 5.49 7.13 12.15
C ASN A 189 5.59 6.11 13.27
N GLY A 190 6.74 5.49 13.43
CA GLY A 190 7.00 4.52 14.49
C GLY A 190 6.81 5.12 15.87
N ALA A 191 5.99 4.48 16.68
CA ALA A 191 5.65 4.89 18.02
C ALA A 191 6.15 3.86 19.06
N ARG A 192 6.23 4.28 20.32
CA ARG A 192 6.44 3.36 21.42
C ARG A 192 5.13 2.62 21.71
N GLU A 193 5.25 1.34 22.02
CA GLU A 193 4.09 0.57 22.46
C GLU A 193 3.47 1.19 23.72
N ARG A 194 2.14 1.14 23.81
CA ARG A 194 1.46 1.49 25.08
C ARG A 194 1.80 0.42 26.11
N GLN A 195 2.31 0.88 27.24
CA GLN A 195 2.48 0.05 28.44
C GLN A 195 1.13 -0.28 29.06
#